data_02347d485f02276fb3f9cff6807afbad
#
_entry.id   02347d485f02276fb3f9cff6807afbad
#
_cell.length_a   1.000
_cell.length_b   1.000
_cell.length_c   1.000
_cell.angle_alpha   90.00
_cell.angle_beta   90.00
_cell.angle_gamma   90.00
#
_symmetry.space_group_name_H-M   'P 1'
#
loop_
_entity.id
_entity.type
_entity.pdbx_description
1 polymer ?
#
loop_
_entity_poly.entity_id
_entity_poly.type
_entity_poly.pdbx_seq_one_letter_code
_entity_poly.pdbx_strand_id
1 'polypeptide(L)'
;MLQAPAHPRRIYNIYSHKGILGKSDFCTFILGRIKGFSIKGDDDRIALAIHRRKNETGFYPKICLMDIPRGKDTDINYDALEILKSGNLTGTKYSGQTVLITRPHLTLFGNFELPMHKLSSDQLLNLEIDPITKDFVNAEAVQAQLNADIEFAQQH
;
A
#
# COMPACT_ATOMS: atom_id res chain seq x y z
N MET A 1 -9.61 -0.88 9.83
CA MET A 1 -9.38 -0.97 8.37
C MET A 1 -8.60 -2.21 7.95
N LEU A 2 -7.42 -2.47 8.49
CA LEU A 2 -6.58 -3.61 8.06
C LEU A 2 -7.14 -5.00 8.39
N GLN A 3 -8.14 -5.11 9.24
CA GLN A 3 -8.84 -6.36 9.55
C GLN A 3 -10.05 -6.61 8.64
N ALA A 4 -10.51 -5.58 7.94
CA ALA A 4 -11.55 -5.70 6.92
C ALA A 4 -10.95 -6.22 5.61
N PRO A 5 -11.78 -6.72 4.66
CA PRO A 5 -11.31 -7.00 3.31
C PRO A 5 -10.66 -5.78 2.67
N ALA A 6 -9.63 -5.99 1.85
CA ALA A 6 -9.00 -4.89 1.13
C ALA A 6 -9.95 -4.32 0.07
N HIS A 7 -10.02 -3.00 -0.02
CA HIS A 7 -10.71 -2.37 -1.15
C HIS A 7 -10.08 -2.85 -2.47
N PRO A 8 -10.86 -3.29 -3.45
CA PRO A 8 -10.32 -3.97 -4.63
C PRO A 8 -9.37 -3.11 -5.49
N ARG A 9 -9.47 -1.79 -5.43
CA ARG A 9 -8.66 -0.90 -6.25
C ARG A 9 -7.82 0.11 -5.46
N ARG A 10 -8.21 0.44 -4.22
CA ARG A 10 -7.65 1.57 -3.48
C ARG A 10 -6.21 1.32 -3.00
N ILE A 11 -5.35 2.28 -3.29
CA ILE A 11 -3.98 2.39 -2.80
C ILE A 11 -3.90 3.66 -1.96
N TYR A 12 -3.46 3.54 -0.72
CA TYR A 12 -3.37 4.67 0.20
C TYR A 12 -1.93 5.17 0.27
N ASN A 13 -1.75 6.48 0.13
CA ASN A 13 -0.49 7.15 0.40
C ASN A 13 -0.66 8.03 1.63
N ILE A 14 -0.04 7.65 2.73
CA ILE A 14 -0.04 8.42 3.98
C ILE A 14 1.25 9.22 4.04
N TYR A 15 1.15 10.53 4.07
CA TYR A 15 2.33 11.40 3.98
C TYR A 15 2.28 12.60 4.93
N SER A 16 3.45 13.17 5.19
CA SER A 16 3.62 14.45 5.86
C SER A 16 4.88 15.12 5.35
N HIS A 17 4.79 16.39 4.95
CA HIS A 17 5.92 17.15 4.45
C HIS A 17 7.02 17.35 5.48
N LYS A 18 6.68 17.40 6.77
CA LYS A 18 7.64 17.53 7.88
C LYS A 18 8.17 16.22 8.41
N GLY A 19 7.74 15.09 7.81
CA GLY A 19 7.99 13.77 8.32
C GLY A 19 6.95 13.35 9.36
N ILE A 20 6.67 12.05 9.40
CA ILE A 20 5.71 11.46 10.32
C ILE A 20 6.48 10.82 11.47
N LEU A 21 6.38 11.41 12.66
CA LEU A 21 6.89 10.78 13.87
C LEU A 21 6.11 9.48 14.10
N GLY A 22 6.83 8.38 14.31
CA GLY A 22 6.23 7.08 14.55
C GLY A 22 5.88 6.27 13.28
N LYS A 23 6.15 6.79 12.08
CA LYS A 23 5.93 6.03 10.83
C LYS A 23 6.67 4.70 10.83
N SER A 24 7.96 4.73 11.15
CA SER A 24 8.78 3.52 11.21
C SER A 24 8.30 2.55 12.30
N ASP A 25 7.88 3.08 13.44
CA ASP A 25 7.32 2.28 14.54
C ASP A 25 6.01 1.61 14.13
N PHE A 26 5.14 2.35 13.42
CA PHE A 26 3.89 1.81 12.88
C PHE A 26 4.16 0.70 11.85
N CYS A 27 5.08 0.94 10.92
CA CYS A 27 5.48 -0.10 9.96
C CYS A 27 6.02 -1.34 10.66
N THR A 28 6.89 -1.17 11.67
CA THR A 28 7.43 -2.27 12.46
C THR A 28 6.33 -3.03 13.19
N PHE A 29 5.36 -2.32 13.76
CA PHE A 29 4.20 -2.94 14.42
C PHE A 29 3.38 -3.79 13.43
N ILE A 30 3.06 -3.23 12.27
CA ILE A 30 2.30 -3.96 11.24
C ILE A 30 3.06 -5.19 10.76
N LEU A 31 4.36 -5.05 10.48
CA LEU A 31 5.18 -6.16 10.01
C LEU A 31 5.31 -7.27 11.05
N GLY A 32 5.44 -6.90 12.33
CA GLY A 32 5.62 -7.85 13.42
C GLY A 32 4.33 -8.48 13.94
N ARG A 33 3.26 -7.69 14.06
CA ARG A 33 2.02 -8.11 14.73
C ARG A 33 0.92 -8.55 13.78
N ILE A 34 0.81 -7.94 12.61
CA ILE A 34 -0.27 -8.19 11.65
C ILE A 34 0.23 -8.95 10.42
N LYS A 35 1.47 -9.38 10.44
CA LYS A 35 2.10 -10.13 9.35
C LYS A 35 2.04 -9.39 8.00
N GLY A 36 2.31 -8.11 8.04
CA GLY A 36 2.47 -7.30 6.84
C GLY A 36 3.74 -7.66 6.07
N PHE A 37 3.82 -7.22 4.85
CA PHE A 37 4.97 -7.40 3.97
C PHE A 37 5.48 -6.04 3.50
N SER A 38 6.78 -5.78 3.70
CA SER A 38 7.41 -4.54 3.23
C SER A 38 7.93 -4.72 1.82
N ILE A 39 7.62 -3.77 0.94
CA ILE A 39 8.10 -3.71 -0.43
C ILE A 39 8.86 -2.40 -0.65
N LYS A 40 9.80 -2.42 -1.60
CA LYS A 40 10.53 -1.21 -2.01
C LYS A 40 9.86 -0.56 -3.21
N GLY A 41 9.81 0.78 -3.22
CA GLY A 41 9.10 1.55 -4.23
C GLY A 41 9.66 1.46 -5.65
N ASP A 42 10.94 1.18 -5.79
CA ASP A 42 11.65 1.05 -7.05
C ASP A 42 11.84 -0.42 -7.49
N ASP A 43 11.28 -1.37 -6.75
CA ASP A 43 11.50 -2.78 -7.04
C ASP A 43 10.60 -3.25 -8.20
N ASP A 44 11.23 -3.67 -9.29
CA ASP A 44 10.56 -4.31 -10.41
C ASP A 44 10.36 -5.83 -10.18
N ARG A 45 10.85 -6.34 -9.06
CA ARG A 45 10.82 -7.75 -8.67
C ARG A 45 9.82 -8.03 -7.55
N ILE A 46 8.79 -7.20 -7.43
CA ILE A 46 7.76 -7.34 -6.39
C ILE A 46 7.13 -8.73 -6.41
N ALA A 47 6.81 -9.25 -7.60
CA ALA A 47 6.24 -10.58 -7.74
C ALA A 47 7.16 -11.67 -7.20
N LEU A 48 8.46 -11.58 -7.49
CA LEU A 48 9.45 -12.52 -6.96
C LEU A 48 9.56 -12.45 -5.44
N ALA A 49 9.54 -11.25 -4.86
CA ALA A 49 9.56 -11.05 -3.42
C ALA A 49 8.33 -11.66 -2.74
N ILE A 50 7.16 -11.51 -3.34
CA ILE A 50 5.90 -12.09 -2.84
C ILE A 50 5.93 -13.61 -2.91
N HIS A 51 6.42 -14.19 -4.00
CA HIS A 51 6.58 -15.65 -4.12
C HIS A 51 7.55 -16.21 -3.09
N ARG A 52 8.67 -15.53 -2.89
CA ARG A 52 9.65 -15.91 -1.86
C ARG A 52 8.99 -15.88 -0.48
N ARG A 53 8.23 -14.84 -0.18
CA ARG A 53 7.49 -14.72 1.09
C ARG A 53 6.49 -15.86 1.28
N LYS A 54 5.76 -16.25 0.23
CA LYS A 54 4.86 -17.39 0.28
C LYS A 54 5.61 -18.69 0.57
N ASN A 55 6.76 -18.92 -0.07
CA ASN A 55 7.55 -20.12 0.15
C ASN A 55 8.08 -20.21 1.58
N GLU A 56 8.43 -19.07 2.19
CA GLU A 56 8.91 -19.00 3.58
C GLU A 56 7.79 -19.18 4.62
N THR A 57 6.60 -18.67 4.35
CA THR A 57 5.50 -18.59 5.33
C THR A 57 4.32 -19.49 5.04
N GLY A 58 4.19 -20.00 3.81
CA GLY A 58 3.03 -20.75 3.33
C GLY A 58 1.86 -19.87 2.87
N PHE A 59 1.92 -18.54 3.05
CA PHE A 59 0.81 -17.62 2.77
C PHE A 59 1.26 -16.46 1.90
N TYR A 60 0.37 -15.98 1.03
CA TYR A 60 0.52 -14.70 0.37
C TYR A 60 0.21 -13.55 1.34
N PRO A 61 0.94 -12.42 1.26
CA PRO A 61 0.69 -11.29 2.14
C PRO A 61 -0.67 -10.65 1.85
N LYS A 62 -1.41 -10.36 2.92
CA LYS A 62 -2.68 -9.63 2.84
C LYS A 62 -2.49 -8.12 3.02
N ILE A 63 -1.37 -7.71 3.56
CA ILE A 63 -1.02 -6.32 3.83
C ILE A 63 0.37 -6.06 3.29
N CYS A 64 0.47 -5.13 2.36
CA CYS A 64 1.73 -4.67 1.78
C CYS A 64 1.98 -3.22 2.15
N LEU A 65 3.15 -2.94 2.68
CA LEU A 65 3.59 -1.61 3.09
C LEU A 65 4.80 -1.20 2.28
N MET A 66 4.80 0.05 1.84
CA MET A 66 5.94 0.64 1.15
C MET A 66 6.37 1.90 1.89
N ASP A 67 7.57 1.91 2.44
CA ASP A 67 8.19 3.11 2.99
C ASP A 67 8.99 3.81 1.89
N ILE A 68 8.61 5.06 1.58
CA ILE A 68 9.25 5.87 0.55
C ILE A 68 10.22 6.83 1.24
N PRO A 69 11.53 6.62 1.12
CA PRO A 69 12.53 7.52 1.69
C PRO A 69 12.44 8.91 1.07
N ARG A 70 12.93 9.91 1.79
CA ARG A 70 13.02 11.28 1.27
C ARG A 70 13.84 11.32 -0.01
N GLY A 71 13.35 12.05 -1.01
CA GLY A 71 13.99 12.18 -2.31
C GLY A 71 13.81 10.99 -3.24
N LYS A 72 13.02 9.98 -2.85
CA LYS A 72 12.73 8.78 -3.64
C LYS A 72 11.30 8.70 -4.16
N ASP A 73 10.50 9.75 -3.98
CA ASP A 73 9.12 9.85 -4.44
C ASP A 73 8.97 9.79 -5.96
N THR A 74 10.03 10.15 -6.71
CA THR A 74 10.06 10.04 -8.17
C THR A 74 10.45 8.67 -8.70
N ASP A 75 10.97 7.79 -7.84
CA ASP A 75 11.49 6.47 -8.23
C ASP A 75 10.45 5.35 -8.05
N ILE A 76 9.20 5.69 -7.79
CA ILE A 76 8.13 4.71 -7.55
C ILE A 76 7.74 4.03 -8.87
N ASN A 77 7.73 2.70 -8.85
CA ASN A 77 7.23 1.89 -9.95
C ASN A 77 5.71 1.72 -9.83
N TYR A 78 4.94 2.62 -10.44
CA TYR A 78 3.48 2.60 -10.38
C TYR A 78 2.86 1.38 -11.08
N ASP A 79 3.46 0.91 -12.17
CA ASP A 79 2.99 -0.29 -12.87
C ASP A 79 3.07 -1.52 -11.96
N ALA A 80 4.16 -1.65 -11.20
CA ALA A 80 4.31 -2.71 -10.21
C ALA A 80 3.28 -2.63 -9.09
N LEU A 81 2.92 -1.42 -8.65
CA LEU A 81 1.86 -1.22 -7.66
C LEU A 81 0.47 -1.63 -8.20
N GLU A 82 0.18 -1.31 -9.45
CA GLU A 82 -1.07 -1.72 -10.10
C GLU A 82 -1.16 -3.25 -10.23
N ILE A 83 -0.09 -3.89 -10.70
CA ILE A 83 0.00 -5.35 -10.79
C ILE A 83 -0.24 -5.99 -9.43
N LEU A 84 0.45 -5.53 -8.40
CA LEU A 84 0.28 -6.03 -7.04
C LEU A 84 -1.15 -5.84 -6.53
N LYS A 85 -1.71 -4.65 -6.74
CA LYS A 85 -3.07 -4.32 -6.28
C LYS A 85 -4.14 -5.12 -7.03
N SER A 86 -3.91 -5.43 -8.29
CA SER A 86 -4.84 -6.27 -9.07
C SER A 86 -4.90 -7.72 -8.58
N GLY A 87 -3.87 -8.19 -7.89
CA GLY A 87 -3.71 -9.57 -7.50
C GLY A 87 -3.30 -10.50 -8.64
N ASN A 88 -3.12 -9.97 -9.83
CA ASN A 88 -2.69 -10.74 -11.00
C ASN A 88 -1.19 -10.53 -11.26
N LEU A 89 -0.37 -11.46 -10.81
CA LEU A 89 1.09 -11.42 -10.97
C LEU A 89 1.57 -12.08 -12.26
N THR A 90 0.67 -12.33 -13.21
CA THR A 90 0.99 -12.91 -14.52
C THR A 90 1.83 -11.94 -15.36
N GLY A 91 2.78 -12.47 -16.11
CA GLY A 91 3.60 -11.65 -17.04
C GLY A 91 4.70 -10.84 -16.37
N THR A 92 4.90 -10.99 -15.07
CA THR A 92 6.09 -10.49 -14.40
C THR A 92 7.30 -11.37 -14.71
N LYS A 93 8.53 -10.93 -14.40
CA LYS A 93 9.78 -11.68 -14.68
C LYS A 93 9.88 -13.05 -13.99
N TYR A 94 8.80 -13.56 -13.42
CA TYR A 94 8.74 -14.84 -12.74
C TYR A 94 8.21 -15.93 -13.67
N SER A 95 9.11 -16.61 -14.38
CA SER A 95 9.00 -17.92 -15.07
C SER A 95 7.67 -18.22 -15.81
N GLY A 96 6.95 -17.23 -16.34
CA GLY A 96 5.78 -17.43 -17.19
C GLY A 96 4.56 -18.08 -16.54
N GLN A 97 4.56 -18.26 -15.22
CA GLN A 97 3.41 -18.82 -14.51
C GLN A 97 2.34 -17.75 -14.24
N THR A 98 1.09 -18.11 -14.44
CA THR A 98 -0.05 -17.29 -13.98
C THR A 98 -0.22 -17.46 -12.48
N VAL A 99 -0.09 -16.35 -11.75
CA VAL A 99 -0.29 -16.34 -10.30
C VAL A 99 -1.36 -15.31 -9.95
N LEU A 100 -2.43 -15.80 -9.35
CA LEU A 100 -3.50 -14.97 -8.81
C LEU A 100 -3.43 -15.01 -7.30
N ILE A 101 -3.40 -13.84 -6.68
CA ILE A 101 -3.44 -13.69 -5.22
C ILE A 101 -4.64 -12.88 -4.80
N THR A 102 -5.05 -13.02 -3.55
CA THR A 102 -6.04 -12.12 -2.97
C THR A 102 -5.47 -10.69 -2.98
N ARG A 103 -6.26 -9.74 -3.46
CA ARG A 103 -5.86 -8.33 -3.52
C ARG A 103 -5.46 -7.85 -2.14
N PRO A 104 -4.22 -7.39 -1.93
CA PRO A 104 -3.77 -6.97 -0.62
C PRO A 104 -4.24 -5.57 -0.27
N HIS A 105 -4.25 -5.25 1.02
CA HIS A 105 -4.13 -3.85 1.44
C HIS A 105 -2.79 -3.31 0.98
N LEU A 106 -2.78 -2.17 0.33
CA LEU A 106 -1.55 -1.53 -0.14
C LEU A 106 -1.49 -0.10 0.35
N THR A 107 -0.52 0.18 1.20
CA THR A 107 -0.31 1.49 1.82
C THR A 107 1.14 1.92 1.66
N LEU A 108 1.31 3.13 1.17
CA LEU A 108 2.58 3.80 1.04
C LEU A 108 2.73 4.82 2.16
N PHE A 109 3.95 5.00 2.63
CA PHE A 109 4.31 6.03 3.60
C PHE A 109 5.41 6.90 3.03
N GLY A 110 5.17 8.19 2.95
CA GLY A 110 6.10 9.12 2.33
C GLY A 110 6.11 10.50 2.97
N ASN A 111 6.77 11.41 2.30
CA ASN A 111 6.89 12.81 2.74
C ASN A 111 6.16 13.77 1.79
N PHE A 112 5.54 13.24 0.73
CA PHE A 112 4.93 14.05 -0.31
C PHE A 112 3.63 13.41 -0.80
N GLU A 113 2.73 14.26 -1.27
CA GLU A 113 1.60 13.87 -2.08
C GLU A 113 2.08 13.21 -3.37
N LEU A 114 1.51 12.07 -3.72
CA LEU A 114 1.84 11.42 -4.99
C LEU A 114 0.97 11.99 -6.13
N PRO A 115 1.55 12.10 -7.34
CA PRO A 115 0.84 12.62 -8.49
C PRO A 115 -0.40 11.79 -8.84
N MET A 116 -1.57 12.42 -8.85
CA MET A 116 -2.84 11.74 -9.14
C MET A 116 -2.93 11.16 -10.55
N HIS A 117 -2.15 11.71 -11.51
CA HIS A 117 -2.17 11.25 -12.91
C HIS A 117 -1.37 9.96 -13.16
N LYS A 118 -0.62 9.48 -12.17
CA LYS A 118 0.17 8.24 -12.31
C LYS A 118 -0.67 6.98 -12.14
N LEU A 119 -1.79 7.09 -11.47
CA LEU A 119 -2.79 6.04 -11.29
C LEU A 119 -4.16 6.60 -11.63
N SER A 120 -5.16 5.73 -11.77
CA SER A 120 -6.54 6.20 -11.94
C SER A 120 -6.99 6.99 -10.71
N SER A 121 -7.82 8.00 -10.90
CA SER A 121 -8.31 8.88 -9.83
C SER A 121 -9.06 8.13 -8.73
N ASP A 122 -9.62 6.98 -9.06
CA ASP A 122 -10.31 6.10 -8.11
C ASP A 122 -9.37 5.14 -7.37
N GLN A 123 -8.11 5.06 -7.77
CA GLN A 123 -7.14 4.16 -7.15
C GLN A 123 -6.34 4.82 -6.04
N LEU A 124 -5.75 5.97 -6.30
CA LEU A 124 -4.85 6.63 -5.36
C LEU A 124 -5.61 7.55 -4.43
N LEU A 125 -5.44 7.35 -3.14
CA LEU A 125 -5.91 8.26 -2.10
C LEU A 125 -4.73 8.79 -1.30
N ASN A 126 -4.45 10.09 -1.45
CA ASN A 126 -3.44 10.79 -0.68
C ASN A 126 -4.02 11.27 0.64
N LEU A 127 -3.42 10.87 1.74
CA LEU A 127 -3.84 11.19 3.11
C LEU A 127 -2.73 11.91 3.84
N GLU A 128 -2.92 13.20 4.09
CA GLU A 128 -1.93 14.02 4.79
C GLU A 128 -2.10 13.91 6.30
N ILE A 129 -0.98 13.76 7.01
CA ILE A 129 -0.92 13.82 8.47
C ILE A 129 -0.48 15.23 8.89
N ASP A 130 -1.25 15.86 9.74
CA ASP A 130 -0.85 17.10 10.41
C ASP A 130 0.22 16.79 11.47
N PRO A 131 1.42 17.39 11.38
CA PRO A 131 2.51 17.09 12.31
C PRO A 131 2.26 17.61 13.74
N ILE A 132 1.31 18.52 13.92
CA ILE A 132 0.96 19.12 15.23
C ILE A 132 -0.10 18.26 15.90
N THR A 133 -1.23 18.05 15.27
CA THR A 133 -2.34 17.28 15.82
C THR A 133 -2.09 15.77 15.77
N LYS A 134 -1.20 15.33 14.86
CA LYS A 134 -0.90 13.92 14.55
C LYS A 134 -2.11 13.13 14.06
N ASP A 135 -3.10 13.83 13.54
CA ASP A 135 -4.28 13.27 12.89
C ASP A 135 -4.26 13.64 11.41
N PHE A 136 -5.18 13.07 10.65
CA PHE A 136 -5.32 13.43 9.25
C PHE A 136 -5.78 14.88 9.10
N VAL A 137 -5.22 15.58 8.13
CA VAL A 137 -5.78 16.84 7.65
C VAL A 137 -7.18 16.54 7.12
N ASN A 138 -8.20 17.34 7.54
CA ASN A 138 -9.60 17.05 7.28
C ASN A 138 -10.05 15.67 7.82
N ALA A 139 -9.74 15.38 9.07
CA ALA A 139 -9.93 14.07 9.69
C ALA A 139 -11.34 13.48 9.51
N GLU A 140 -12.40 14.30 9.63
CA GLU A 140 -13.78 13.84 9.44
C GLU A 140 -14.04 13.36 8.01
N ALA A 141 -13.58 14.11 7.01
CA ALA A 141 -13.74 13.74 5.61
C ALA A 141 -12.93 12.48 5.27
N VAL A 142 -11.72 12.37 5.80
CA VAL A 142 -10.87 11.17 5.65
C VAL A 142 -11.55 9.96 6.30
N GLN A 143 -12.07 10.10 7.51
CA GLN A 143 -12.74 9.00 8.20
C GLN A 143 -13.99 8.54 7.42
N ALA A 144 -14.77 9.47 6.88
CA ALA A 144 -15.92 9.15 6.05
C ALA A 144 -15.51 8.38 4.79
N GLN A 145 -14.42 8.79 4.14
CA GLN A 145 -13.90 8.10 2.96
C GLN A 145 -13.40 6.68 3.30
N LEU A 146 -12.66 6.52 4.38
CA LEU A 146 -12.19 5.22 4.82
C LEU A 146 -13.34 4.27 5.18
N ASN A 147 -14.39 4.78 5.82
CA ASN A 147 -15.59 3.99 6.11
C ASN A 147 -16.30 3.55 4.81
N ALA A 148 -16.44 4.46 3.84
CA ALA A 148 -17.02 4.13 2.55
C ALA A 148 -16.19 3.06 1.80
N ASP A 149 -14.87 3.15 1.85
CA ASP A 149 -13.97 2.16 1.24
C ASP A 149 -14.11 0.78 1.92
N ILE A 150 -14.29 0.73 3.24
CA ILE A 150 -14.53 -0.50 4.00
C ILE A 150 -15.87 -1.12 3.59
N GLU A 151 -16.94 -0.33 3.57
CA GLU A 151 -18.27 -0.80 3.17
C GLU A 151 -18.25 -1.34 1.73
N PHE A 152 -17.62 -0.63 0.81
CA PHE A 152 -17.45 -1.07 -0.57
C PHE A 152 -16.72 -2.42 -0.64
N ALA A 153 -15.63 -2.56 0.10
CA ALA A 153 -14.83 -3.79 0.12
C ALA A 153 -15.60 -5.00 0.67
N GLN A 154 -16.48 -4.77 1.66
CA GLN A 154 -17.31 -5.83 2.25
C GLN A 154 -18.39 -6.34 1.29
N GLN A 155 -18.80 -5.53 0.30
CA GLN A 155 -19.80 -5.86 -0.71
C GLN A 155 -19.20 -6.48 -1.99
N HIS A 156 -17.92 -6.38 -2.14
CA HIS A 156 -17.19 -6.81 -3.35
C HIS A 156 -16.03 -7.72 -2.97
#